data_02d6aac6faf8c94fe7275dd25d1044fe
#
_entry.id   02d6aac6faf8c94fe7275dd25d1044fe
#
_cell.length_a   1.000
_cell.length_b   1.000
_cell.length_c   1.000
_cell.angle_alpha   90.00
_cell.angle_beta   90.00
_cell.angle_gamma   90.00
#
_symmetry.space_group_name_H-M   'P 1'
#
loop_
_entity.id
_entity.type
_entity.pdbx_description
1 polymer ?
#
loop_
_entity_poly.entity_id
_entity_poly.type
_entity_poly.pdbx_seq_one_letter_code
_entity_poly.pdbx_strand_id
1 'polypeptide(L)'
;MSLLTVERVSRRFGSLVAVNNVSLSVEPGELRAVIGPNGAGKTTFFNMISGFLAPTSGRILFESEDVTRLLPARRVWRGIARTFQVTEVFPELSVRENLRIATEVAAGYRRRPWISREADAEVSARVTDLSDMGGLSDKETRPVGELSHGDQRATEIMMALALKPRLLLLDEPTAGMGDQETYNITQLIRQLHKDHKLSIVLIEHDMRVVFHLADRIMVLAEGAMLAEGTPPEIAANEMVQAAYLGKAA
;
A
#
# COMPACT_ATOMS: atom_id res chain seq x y z
N MET A 1 -12.37 15.60 7.92
CA MET A 1 -12.17 15.69 6.44
C MET A 1 -11.41 14.47 6.01
N SER A 2 -11.97 13.71 5.07
CA SER A 2 -11.35 12.48 4.57
C SER A 2 -10.02 12.77 3.90
N LEU A 3 -9.04 11.89 4.11
CA LEU A 3 -7.74 11.94 3.47
C LEU A 3 -7.82 11.55 1.99
N LEU A 4 -8.53 10.44 1.71
CA LEU A 4 -8.80 9.96 0.36
C LEU A 4 -10.31 9.86 0.16
N THR A 5 -10.82 10.40 -0.93
CA THR A 5 -12.22 10.22 -1.36
C THR A 5 -12.25 9.74 -2.80
N VAL A 6 -12.85 8.59 -3.00
CA VAL A 6 -13.10 8.00 -4.32
C VAL A 6 -14.60 8.09 -4.58
N GLU A 7 -15.00 8.77 -5.63
CA GLU A 7 -16.39 9.04 -5.92
C GLU A 7 -16.82 8.36 -7.22
N ARG A 8 -17.63 7.31 -7.06
CA ARG A 8 -18.31 6.58 -8.15
C ARG A 8 -17.39 6.27 -9.34
N VAL A 9 -16.16 5.80 -9.04
CA VAL A 9 -15.22 5.47 -10.10
C VAL A 9 -15.65 4.21 -10.84
N SER A 10 -15.50 4.24 -12.15
CA SER A 10 -15.70 3.08 -13.00
C SER A 10 -14.51 2.91 -13.95
N ARG A 11 -14.20 1.66 -14.31
CA ARG A 11 -13.21 1.35 -15.33
C ARG A 11 -13.71 0.27 -16.25
N ARG A 12 -13.66 0.59 -17.57
CA ARG A 12 -14.03 -0.32 -18.65
C ARG A 12 -12.82 -0.64 -19.52
N PHE A 13 -12.73 -1.88 -19.98
CA PHE A 13 -11.81 -2.36 -20.99
C PHE A 13 -12.62 -2.99 -22.12
N GLY A 14 -12.92 -2.20 -23.16
CA GLY A 14 -13.87 -2.60 -24.18
C GLY A 14 -15.26 -2.85 -23.57
N SER A 15 -15.78 -4.06 -23.72
CA SER A 15 -17.08 -4.48 -23.15
C SER A 15 -16.97 -4.89 -21.67
N LEU A 16 -15.77 -5.21 -21.17
CA LEU A 16 -15.57 -5.63 -19.78
C LEU A 16 -15.63 -4.42 -18.85
N VAL A 17 -16.48 -4.47 -17.84
CA VAL A 17 -16.54 -3.49 -16.75
C VAL A 17 -15.77 -4.08 -15.55
N ALA A 18 -14.52 -3.69 -15.38
CA ALA A 18 -13.66 -4.22 -14.31
C ALA A 18 -13.93 -3.57 -12.95
N VAL A 19 -14.36 -2.30 -12.94
CA VAL A 19 -14.83 -1.59 -11.74
C VAL A 19 -16.05 -0.78 -12.13
N ASN A 20 -17.10 -0.86 -11.34
CA ASN A 20 -18.41 -0.29 -11.63
C ASN A 20 -18.92 0.55 -10.45
N ASN A 21 -18.90 1.86 -10.60
CA ASN A 21 -19.49 2.83 -9.67
C ASN A 21 -19.05 2.66 -8.20
N VAL A 22 -17.76 2.38 -7.97
CA VAL A 22 -17.21 2.17 -6.63
C VAL A 22 -16.88 3.51 -5.99
N SER A 23 -17.29 3.67 -4.72
CA SER A 23 -16.95 4.81 -3.87
C SER A 23 -16.23 4.32 -2.62
N LEU A 24 -15.28 5.10 -2.11
CA LEU A 24 -14.52 4.81 -0.90
C LEU A 24 -14.12 6.14 -0.23
N SER A 25 -14.20 6.18 1.08
CA SER A 25 -13.63 7.26 1.89
C SER A 25 -12.66 6.68 2.91
N VAL A 26 -11.49 7.30 3.06
CA VAL A 26 -10.48 6.93 4.06
C VAL A 26 -10.16 8.16 4.89
N GLU A 27 -10.29 8.02 6.20
CA GLU A 27 -9.97 9.08 7.14
C GLU A 27 -8.47 9.13 7.48
N PRO A 28 -7.93 10.28 7.92
CA PRO A 28 -6.55 10.34 8.39
C PRO A 28 -6.29 9.34 9.52
N GLY A 29 -5.21 8.55 9.41
CA GLY A 29 -4.85 7.55 10.39
C GLY A 29 -5.72 6.29 10.36
N GLU A 30 -6.51 6.05 9.32
CA GLU A 30 -7.33 4.85 9.14
C GLU A 30 -6.56 3.77 8.37
N LEU A 31 -6.69 2.50 8.77
CA LEU A 31 -6.33 1.35 7.97
C LEU A 31 -7.58 0.74 7.35
N ARG A 32 -7.71 0.92 6.05
CA ARG A 32 -8.80 0.41 5.22
C ARG A 32 -8.36 -0.82 4.44
N ALA A 33 -8.97 -1.98 4.68
CA ALA A 33 -8.76 -3.14 3.83
C ALA A 33 -9.75 -3.18 2.67
N VAL A 34 -9.28 -3.64 1.50
CA VAL A 34 -10.10 -3.91 0.31
C VAL A 34 -9.94 -5.39 -0.01
N ILE A 35 -11.01 -6.15 0.18
CA ILE A 35 -11.02 -7.60 -0.02
C ILE A 35 -12.03 -8.00 -1.10
N GLY A 36 -12.02 -9.25 -1.49
CA GLY A 36 -12.96 -9.81 -2.47
C GLY A 36 -12.35 -10.98 -3.23
N PRO A 37 -13.16 -11.80 -3.92
CA PRO A 37 -12.67 -12.93 -4.69
C PRO A 37 -11.74 -12.51 -5.84
N ASN A 38 -11.07 -13.48 -6.45
CA ASN A 38 -10.25 -13.24 -7.63
C ASN A 38 -11.13 -12.71 -8.78
N GLY A 39 -10.64 -11.69 -9.48
CA GLY A 39 -11.40 -11.03 -10.52
C GLY A 39 -12.43 -9.98 -10.04
N ALA A 40 -12.54 -9.72 -8.73
CA ALA A 40 -13.46 -8.72 -8.17
C ALA A 40 -13.12 -7.26 -8.52
N GLY A 41 -11.99 -6.99 -9.18
CA GLY A 41 -11.58 -5.65 -9.58
C GLY A 41 -10.64 -4.94 -8.62
N LYS A 42 -10.15 -5.60 -7.54
CA LYS A 42 -9.28 -5.01 -6.51
C LYS A 42 -8.04 -4.31 -7.08
N THR A 43 -7.24 -5.03 -7.86
CA THR A 43 -6.02 -4.49 -8.48
C THR A 43 -6.32 -3.35 -9.45
N THR A 44 -7.42 -3.44 -10.21
CA THR A 44 -7.87 -2.34 -11.08
C THR A 44 -8.23 -1.10 -10.27
N PHE A 45 -8.95 -1.28 -9.17
CA PHE A 45 -9.31 -0.20 -8.24
C PHE A 45 -8.06 0.45 -7.63
N PHE A 46 -7.09 -0.36 -7.16
CA PHE A 46 -5.82 0.13 -6.64
C PHE A 46 -5.00 0.89 -7.68
N ASN A 47 -4.96 0.39 -8.92
CA ASN A 47 -4.29 1.07 -10.03
C ASN A 47 -4.92 2.43 -10.33
N MET A 48 -6.24 2.59 -10.12
CA MET A 48 -6.88 3.91 -10.24
C MET A 48 -6.48 4.83 -9.08
N ILE A 49 -6.45 4.37 -7.83
CA ILE A 49 -6.05 5.16 -6.68
C ILE A 49 -4.57 5.58 -6.77
N SER A 50 -3.69 4.71 -7.25
CA SER A 50 -2.26 4.99 -7.39
C SER A 50 -1.88 5.78 -8.65
N GLY A 51 -2.83 5.95 -9.61
CA GLY A 51 -2.62 6.72 -10.84
C GLY A 51 -1.99 5.95 -12.00
N PHE A 52 -1.78 4.63 -11.85
CA PHE A 52 -1.34 3.77 -12.97
C PHE A 52 -2.45 3.56 -14.01
N LEU A 53 -3.70 3.77 -13.60
CA LEU A 53 -4.84 3.65 -14.47
C LEU A 53 -5.81 4.81 -14.20
N ALA A 54 -6.20 5.53 -15.26
CA ALA A 54 -7.23 6.55 -15.14
C ALA A 54 -8.62 5.89 -15.11
N PRO A 55 -9.56 6.32 -14.25
CA PRO A 55 -10.94 5.87 -14.32
C PRO A 55 -11.60 6.32 -15.63
N THR A 56 -12.57 5.54 -16.12
CA THR A 56 -13.43 5.92 -17.27
C THR A 56 -14.45 6.99 -16.87
N SER A 57 -14.92 6.92 -15.60
CA SER A 57 -15.82 7.90 -14.99
C SER A 57 -15.61 7.96 -13.49
N GLY A 58 -16.13 8.99 -12.84
CA GLY A 58 -15.93 9.28 -11.43
C GLY A 58 -14.66 10.09 -11.18
N ARG A 59 -14.36 10.35 -9.93
CA ARG A 59 -13.19 11.14 -9.53
C ARG A 59 -12.55 10.63 -8.25
N ILE A 60 -11.28 11.00 -8.06
CA ILE A 60 -10.46 10.65 -6.91
C ILE A 60 -9.90 11.95 -6.34
N LEU A 61 -10.22 12.20 -5.09
CA LEU A 61 -9.76 13.37 -4.35
C LEU A 61 -8.79 12.92 -3.25
N PHE A 62 -7.69 13.62 -3.10
CA PHE A 62 -6.75 13.45 -1.99
C PHE A 62 -6.61 14.80 -1.28
N GLU A 63 -6.98 14.83 0.01
CA GLU A 63 -7.08 16.08 0.78
C GLU A 63 -7.89 17.16 0.05
N SER A 64 -9.03 16.75 -0.49
CA SER A 64 -9.95 17.60 -1.27
C SER A 64 -9.41 18.08 -2.63
N GLU A 65 -8.17 17.76 -3.00
CA GLU A 65 -7.61 18.07 -4.31
C GLU A 65 -7.90 16.93 -5.31
N ASP A 66 -8.34 17.28 -6.51
CA ASP A 66 -8.59 16.30 -7.58
C ASP A 66 -7.28 15.73 -8.12
N VAL A 67 -7.04 14.45 -7.86
CA VAL A 67 -5.88 13.70 -8.33
C VAL A 67 -6.23 12.70 -9.43
N THR A 68 -7.46 12.72 -9.94
CA THR A 68 -8.01 11.73 -10.87
C THR A 68 -7.11 11.45 -12.08
N ARG A 69 -6.55 12.51 -12.67
CA ARG A 69 -5.71 12.43 -13.87
C ARG A 69 -4.21 12.57 -13.60
N LEU A 70 -3.82 12.67 -12.34
CA LEU A 70 -2.40 12.77 -12.00
C LEU A 70 -1.69 11.43 -12.20
N LEU A 71 -0.53 11.48 -12.85
CA LEU A 71 0.37 10.33 -13.01
C LEU A 71 0.92 9.85 -11.65
N PRO A 72 1.34 8.58 -11.51
CA PRO A 72 1.82 8.01 -10.25
C PRO A 72 2.89 8.88 -9.56
N ALA A 73 3.91 9.32 -10.28
CA ALA A 73 4.97 10.16 -9.73
C ALA A 73 4.43 11.47 -9.11
N ARG A 74 3.37 12.06 -9.68
CA ARG A 74 2.76 13.27 -9.12
C ARG A 74 1.95 12.97 -7.86
N ARG A 75 1.33 11.78 -7.77
CA ARG A 75 0.63 11.33 -6.56
C ARG A 75 1.58 11.04 -5.42
N VAL A 76 2.76 10.46 -5.72
CA VAL A 76 3.83 10.27 -4.73
C VAL A 76 4.24 11.62 -4.12
N TRP A 77 4.45 12.65 -4.92
CA TRP A 77 4.78 13.99 -4.42
C TRP A 77 3.64 14.68 -3.63
N ARG A 78 2.40 14.17 -3.77
CA ARG A 78 1.25 14.59 -2.96
C ARG A 78 1.12 13.79 -1.66
N GLY A 79 1.93 12.74 -1.47
CA GLY A 79 1.94 11.92 -0.26
C GLY A 79 1.17 10.60 -0.39
N ILE A 80 0.92 10.10 -1.62
CA ILE A 80 0.37 8.76 -1.86
C ILE A 80 1.51 7.87 -2.34
N ALA A 81 2.03 6.99 -1.48
CA ALA A 81 3.00 5.97 -1.87
C ALA A 81 2.32 4.61 -2.05
N ARG A 82 2.93 3.74 -2.85
CA ARG A 82 2.46 2.37 -3.10
C ARG A 82 3.63 1.39 -3.13
N THR A 83 3.42 0.21 -2.54
CA THR A 83 4.23 -0.98 -2.82
C THR A 83 3.55 -1.81 -3.91
N PHE A 84 4.30 -2.67 -4.59
CA PHE A 84 3.77 -3.49 -5.68
C PHE A 84 3.66 -4.96 -5.24
N GLN A 85 2.85 -5.75 -5.96
CA GLN A 85 2.69 -7.18 -5.70
C GLN A 85 4.00 -7.94 -5.93
N VAL A 86 4.80 -7.53 -6.92
CA VAL A 86 6.18 -7.98 -7.08
C VAL A 86 7.08 -6.96 -6.40
N THR A 87 7.93 -7.43 -5.48
CA THR A 87 8.82 -6.57 -4.70
C THR A 87 9.75 -5.77 -5.60
N GLU A 88 9.62 -4.45 -5.60
CA GLU A 88 10.43 -3.52 -6.41
C GLU A 88 11.58 -2.94 -5.58
N VAL A 89 12.64 -3.71 -5.43
CA VAL A 89 13.89 -3.31 -4.81
C VAL A 89 15.04 -3.45 -5.81
N PHE A 90 16.19 -2.90 -5.48
CA PHE A 90 17.44 -3.12 -6.22
C PHE A 90 18.15 -4.33 -5.60
N PRO A 91 17.99 -5.55 -6.13
CA PRO A 91 18.40 -6.79 -5.46
C PRO A 91 19.93 -6.89 -5.27
N GLU A 92 20.70 -6.31 -6.18
CA GLU A 92 22.17 -6.28 -6.12
C GLU A 92 22.72 -5.29 -5.10
N LEU A 93 21.91 -4.34 -4.65
CA LEU A 93 22.30 -3.34 -3.67
C LEU A 93 21.92 -3.80 -2.26
N SER A 94 22.69 -3.34 -1.28
CA SER A 94 22.41 -3.57 0.13
C SER A 94 21.10 -2.91 0.57
N VAL A 95 20.56 -3.35 1.71
CA VAL A 95 19.41 -2.69 2.36
C VAL A 95 19.66 -1.20 2.51
N ARG A 96 20.84 -0.84 3.04
CA ARG A 96 21.25 0.56 3.28
C ARG A 96 21.24 1.38 2.01
N GLU A 97 21.75 0.84 0.89
CA GLU A 97 21.77 1.53 -0.39
C GLU A 97 20.36 1.70 -0.98
N ASN A 98 19.49 0.68 -0.86
CA ASN A 98 18.09 0.77 -1.27
C ASN A 98 17.36 1.89 -0.52
N LEU A 99 17.48 1.92 0.81
CA LEU A 99 16.87 2.94 1.66
C LEU A 99 17.46 4.33 1.38
N ARG A 100 18.76 4.41 1.11
CA ARG A 100 19.43 5.65 0.75
C ARG A 100 18.89 6.25 -0.54
N ILE A 101 18.75 5.44 -1.60
CA ILE A 101 18.19 5.89 -2.89
C ILE A 101 16.81 6.52 -2.67
N ALA A 102 15.92 5.83 -1.94
CA ALA A 102 14.58 6.33 -1.66
C ALA A 102 14.61 7.65 -0.85
N THR A 103 15.49 7.73 0.16
CA THR A 103 15.65 8.92 1.01
C THR A 103 16.19 10.11 0.23
N GLU A 104 17.18 9.91 -0.63
CA GLU A 104 17.74 10.97 -1.50
C GLU A 104 16.71 11.47 -2.52
N VAL A 105 15.88 10.58 -3.08
CA VAL A 105 14.77 10.96 -3.95
C VAL A 105 13.77 11.82 -3.18
N ALA A 106 13.39 11.42 -1.97
CA ALA A 106 12.47 12.17 -1.12
C ALA A 106 13.00 13.56 -0.76
N ALA A 107 14.31 13.68 -0.52
CA ALA A 107 14.99 14.95 -0.24
C ALA A 107 15.20 15.83 -1.48
N GLY A 108 14.86 15.34 -2.68
CA GLY A 108 15.01 16.09 -3.94
C GLY A 108 16.45 16.11 -4.49
N TYR A 109 17.33 15.23 -3.98
CA TYR A 109 18.75 15.18 -4.39
C TYR A 109 18.99 14.39 -5.69
N ARG A 110 17.96 13.81 -6.29
CA ARG A 110 18.00 12.94 -7.48
C ARG A 110 18.85 13.47 -8.66
N ARG A 111 19.07 14.78 -8.75
CA ARG A 111 19.83 15.42 -9.85
C ARG A 111 21.07 16.16 -9.38
N ARG A 112 21.46 16.01 -8.12
CA ARG A 112 22.64 16.71 -7.57
C ARG A 112 23.79 15.71 -7.49
N PRO A 113 24.90 15.92 -8.24
CA PRO A 113 26.07 15.05 -8.18
C PRO A 113 26.81 15.17 -6.84
N TRP A 114 26.55 16.25 -6.09
CA TRP A 114 27.17 16.53 -4.80
C TRP A 114 26.09 17.00 -3.82
N ILE A 115 26.06 16.39 -2.64
CA ILE A 115 25.26 16.85 -1.49
C ILE A 115 26.22 17.39 -0.42
N SER A 116 25.76 18.35 0.39
CA SER A 116 26.58 18.88 1.48
C SER A 116 26.78 17.80 2.54
N ARG A 117 27.79 17.98 3.39
CA ARG A 117 28.09 17.03 4.49
C ARG A 117 26.92 16.93 5.47
N GLU A 118 26.24 18.04 5.72
CA GLU A 118 25.06 18.11 6.57
C GLU A 118 23.89 17.33 5.95
N ALA A 119 23.62 17.50 4.66
CA ALA A 119 22.58 16.77 3.93
C ALA A 119 22.88 15.25 3.89
N ASP A 120 24.15 14.85 3.74
CA ASP A 120 24.56 13.45 3.81
C ASP A 120 24.33 12.86 5.20
N ALA A 121 24.60 13.62 6.25
CA ALA A 121 24.34 13.20 7.62
C ALA A 121 22.83 13.02 7.88
N GLU A 122 21.97 13.92 7.39
CA GLU A 122 20.50 13.82 7.50
C GLU A 122 19.98 12.59 6.76
N VAL A 123 20.46 12.36 5.53
CA VAL A 123 20.10 11.15 4.75
C VAL A 123 20.53 9.90 5.51
N SER A 124 21.76 9.86 6.03
CA SER A 124 22.28 8.71 6.75
C SER A 124 21.51 8.42 8.04
N ALA A 125 21.15 9.44 8.81
CA ALA A 125 20.32 9.31 10.00
C ALA A 125 18.95 8.73 9.64
N ARG A 126 18.30 9.26 8.59
CA ARG A 126 16.99 8.76 8.14
C ARG A 126 17.05 7.31 7.66
N VAL A 127 18.14 6.91 6.98
CA VAL A 127 18.34 5.51 6.55
C VAL A 127 18.44 4.60 7.78
N THR A 128 19.19 4.99 8.81
CA THR A 128 19.28 4.21 10.06
C THR A 128 17.90 4.09 10.73
N ASP A 129 17.15 5.19 10.88
CA ASP A 129 15.79 5.15 11.45
C ASP A 129 14.86 4.18 10.69
N LEU A 130 14.91 4.20 9.36
CA LEU A 130 14.10 3.31 8.53
C LEU A 130 14.53 1.85 8.65
N SER A 131 15.83 1.60 8.74
CA SER A 131 16.39 0.26 8.93
C SER A 131 15.97 -0.32 10.28
N ASP A 132 16.07 0.47 11.35
CA ASP A 132 15.67 0.08 12.70
C ASP A 132 14.14 -0.21 12.73
N MET A 133 13.34 0.68 12.16
CA MET A 133 11.88 0.53 12.08
C MET A 133 11.45 -0.72 11.29
N GLY A 134 12.17 -1.04 10.21
CA GLY A 134 11.95 -2.24 9.40
C GLY A 134 12.47 -3.54 10.01
N GLY A 135 13.19 -3.50 11.15
CA GLY A 135 13.86 -4.65 11.74
C GLY A 135 15.00 -5.19 10.87
N LEU A 136 15.71 -4.29 10.17
CA LEU A 136 16.72 -4.63 9.15
C LEU A 136 18.16 -4.25 9.58
N SER A 137 18.36 -3.72 10.79
CA SER A 137 19.62 -3.13 11.23
C SER A 137 20.80 -4.12 11.21
N ASP A 138 20.57 -5.39 11.51
CA ASP A 138 21.56 -6.46 11.46
C ASP A 138 21.89 -6.93 10.02
N LYS A 139 21.13 -6.46 9.02
CA LYS A 139 21.20 -6.85 7.61
C LYS A 139 21.51 -5.69 6.68
N GLU A 140 21.79 -4.50 7.20
CA GLU A 140 21.97 -3.26 6.43
C GLU A 140 22.97 -3.37 5.27
N THR A 141 24.04 -4.13 5.46
CA THR A 141 25.13 -4.28 4.48
C THR A 141 24.93 -5.44 3.52
N ARG A 142 23.88 -6.25 3.70
CA ARG A 142 23.62 -7.41 2.84
C ARG A 142 22.84 -6.98 1.59
N PRO A 143 23.17 -7.56 0.42
CA PRO A 143 22.34 -7.42 -0.80
C PRO A 143 20.90 -7.86 -0.52
N VAL A 144 19.93 -7.04 -0.94
CA VAL A 144 18.51 -7.33 -0.67
C VAL A 144 18.07 -8.64 -1.33
N GLY A 145 18.60 -8.97 -2.50
CA GLY A 145 18.28 -10.22 -3.21
C GLY A 145 18.69 -11.50 -2.47
N GLU A 146 19.57 -11.41 -1.47
CA GLU A 146 19.99 -12.55 -0.64
C GLU A 146 19.17 -12.71 0.65
N LEU A 147 18.24 -11.79 0.91
CA LEU A 147 17.40 -11.80 2.09
C LEU A 147 16.16 -12.67 1.93
N SER A 148 15.50 -12.99 3.04
CA SER A 148 14.19 -13.64 3.02
C SER A 148 13.15 -12.77 2.31
N HIS A 149 12.06 -13.38 1.84
CA HIS A 149 10.95 -12.63 1.21
C HIS A 149 10.36 -11.57 2.16
N GLY A 150 10.27 -11.89 3.45
CA GLY A 150 9.82 -10.96 4.48
C GLY A 150 10.75 -9.75 4.62
N ASP A 151 12.08 -9.95 4.65
CA ASP A 151 13.05 -8.85 4.74
C ASP A 151 13.06 -7.98 3.48
N GLN A 152 12.94 -8.60 2.30
CA GLN A 152 12.81 -7.88 1.02
C GLN A 152 11.55 -6.99 1.04
N ARG A 153 10.42 -7.52 1.52
CA ARG A 153 9.17 -6.78 1.65
C ARG A 153 9.26 -5.66 2.67
N ALA A 154 9.89 -5.92 3.82
CA ALA A 154 10.16 -4.88 4.82
C ALA A 154 11.00 -3.75 4.21
N THR A 155 12.05 -4.08 3.44
CA THR A 155 12.88 -3.09 2.72
C THR A 155 12.03 -2.24 1.76
N GLU A 156 11.17 -2.86 0.96
CA GLU A 156 10.27 -2.15 0.04
C GLU A 156 9.31 -1.20 0.77
N ILE A 157 8.69 -1.67 1.87
CA ILE A 157 7.81 -0.84 2.70
C ILE A 157 8.58 0.35 3.26
N MET A 158 9.81 0.14 3.74
CA MET A 158 10.66 1.22 4.25
C MET A 158 11.10 2.20 3.17
N MET A 159 11.37 1.74 1.94
CA MET A 159 11.62 2.62 0.79
C MET A 159 10.40 3.51 0.49
N ALA A 160 9.19 2.94 0.53
CA ALA A 160 7.97 3.72 0.37
C ALA A 160 7.78 4.72 1.51
N LEU A 161 8.13 4.35 2.75
CA LEU A 161 8.07 5.22 3.93
C LEU A 161 9.13 6.35 3.90
N ALA A 162 10.26 6.13 3.23
CA ALA A 162 11.27 7.18 3.01
C ALA A 162 10.68 8.40 2.29
N LEU A 163 9.67 8.21 1.43
CA LEU A 163 8.97 9.27 0.72
C LEU A 163 8.03 10.10 1.61
N LYS A 164 7.95 9.78 2.92
CA LYS A 164 7.09 10.45 3.92
C LYS A 164 5.62 10.52 3.48
N PRO A 165 5.01 9.37 3.10
CA PRO A 165 3.65 9.37 2.62
C PRO A 165 2.67 9.70 3.75
N ARG A 166 1.51 10.29 3.38
CA ARG A 166 0.33 10.40 4.24
C ARG A 166 -0.63 9.23 4.06
N LEU A 167 -0.58 8.62 2.86
CA LEU A 167 -1.31 7.41 2.51
C LEU A 167 -0.37 6.38 1.89
N LEU A 168 -0.31 5.20 2.48
CA LEU A 168 0.43 4.06 1.96
C LEU A 168 -0.55 3.03 1.38
N LEU A 169 -0.33 2.65 0.13
CA LEU A 169 -1.10 1.62 -0.56
C LEU A 169 -0.29 0.33 -0.55
N LEU A 170 -0.79 -0.72 0.10
CA LEU A 170 -0.16 -2.03 0.20
C LEU A 170 -0.94 -3.06 -0.62
N ASP A 171 -0.30 -3.67 -1.60
CA ASP A 171 -0.89 -4.67 -2.49
C ASP A 171 -0.35 -6.06 -2.15
N GLU A 172 -1.18 -6.86 -1.48
CA GLU A 172 -0.89 -8.22 -1.01
C GLU A 172 0.50 -8.35 -0.33
N PRO A 173 0.76 -7.55 0.75
CA PRO A 173 2.09 -7.47 1.34
C PRO A 173 2.60 -8.78 1.94
N THR A 174 1.72 -9.76 2.21
CA THR A 174 2.10 -11.05 2.80
C THR A 174 2.05 -12.22 1.82
N ALA A 175 1.81 -11.94 0.52
CA ALA A 175 1.69 -12.99 -0.49
C ALA A 175 2.97 -13.83 -0.63
N GLY A 176 2.83 -15.15 -0.64
CA GLY A 176 3.94 -16.10 -0.82
C GLY A 176 4.85 -16.29 0.40
N MET A 177 4.49 -15.73 1.55
CA MET A 177 5.26 -15.82 2.79
C MET A 177 4.83 -16.98 3.67
N GLY A 178 5.78 -17.52 4.44
CA GLY A 178 5.48 -18.43 5.54
C GLY A 178 4.82 -17.73 6.75
N ASP A 179 4.26 -18.50 7.69
CA ASP A 179 3.50 -17.93 8.82
C ASP A 179 4.32 -16.92 9.65
N GLN A 180 5.62 -17.19 9.89
CA GLN A 180 6.47 -16.28 10.66
C GLN A 180 6.75 -14.96 9.93
N GLU A 181 7.01 -15.00 8.62
CA GLU A 181 7.23 -13.80 7.81
C GLU A 181 5.93 -12.98 7.72
N THR A 182 4.79 -13.66 7.48
CA THR A 182 3.46 -13.05 7.50
C THR A 182 3.21 -12.32 8.82
N TYR A 183 3.52 -12.98 9.95
CA TYR A 183 3.39 -12.36 11.26
C TYR A 183 4.27 -11.12 11.40
N ASN A 184 5.54 -11.20 11.00
CA ASN A 184 6.49 -10.07 11.12
C ASN A 184 6.04 -8.87 10.27
N ILE A 185 5.63 -9.09 9.02
CA ILE A 185 5.12 -8.03 8.14
C ILE A 185 3.81 -7.44 8.69
N THR A 186 2.92 -8.29 9.25
CA THR A 186 1.69 -7.83 9.88
C THR A 186 2.00 -6.93 11.08
N GLN A 187 2.96 -7.28 11.94
CA GLN A 187 3.37 -6.44 13.07
C GLN A 187 3.99 -5.12 12.59
N LEU A 188 4.84 -5.14 11.56
CA LEU A 188 5.39 -3.95 10.95
C LEU A 188 4.29 -3.00 10.46
N ILE A 189 3.33 -3.49 9.69
CA ILE A 189 2.20 -2.69 9.19
C ILE A 189 1.38 -2.12 10.35
N ARG A 190 1.14 -2.93 11.40
CA ARG A 190 0.43 -2.49 12.61
C ARG A 190 1.16 -1.37 13.32
N GLN A 191 2.48 -1.47 13.48
CA GLN A 191 3.31 -0.44 14.09
C GLN A 191 3.24 0.86 13.28
N LEU A 192 3.40 0.81 11.96
CA LEU A 192 3.28 1.97 11.08
C LEU A 192 1.93 2.65 11.22
N HIS A 193 0.85 1.86 11.29
CA HIS A 193 -0.50 2.38 11.43
C HIS A 193 -0.75 2.97 12.83
N LYS A 194 -0.49 2.23 13.91
CA LYS A 194 -0.87 2.65 15.28
C LYS A 194 0.09 3.67 15.89
N ASP A 195 1.41 3.44 15.75
CA ASP A 195 2.41 4.25 16.44
C ASP A 195 2.77 5.50 15.61
N HIS A 196 2.79 5.38 14.27
CA HIS A 196 3.09 6.49 13.38
C HIS A 196 1.84 7.14 12.77
N LYS A 197 0.63 6.65 13.12
CA LYS A 197 -0.67 7.14 12.62
C LYS A 197 -0.74 7.23 11.09
N LEU A 198 -0.04 6.33 10.41
CA LEU A 198 -0.03 6.27 8.95
C LEU A 198 -1.37 5.76 8.44
N SER A 199 -1.97 6.49 7.50
CA SER A 199 -3.15 5.99 6.80
C SER A 199 -2.74 4.94 5.80
N ILE A 200 -3.45 3.82 5.77
CA ILE A 200 -3.11 2.68 4.90
C ILE A 200 -4.34 2.20 4.16
N VAL A 201 -4.22 1.94 2.87
CA VAL A 201 -5.19 1.10 2.14
C VAL A 201 -4.49 -0.19 1.75
N LEU A 202 -5.07 -1.30 2.17
CA LEU A 202 -4.50 -2.63 2.07
C LEU A 202 -5.37 -3.52 1.17
N ILE A 203 -4.80 -4.14 0.13
CA ILE A 203 -5.41 -5.32 -0.49
C ILE A 203 -4.78 -6.56 0.15
N GLU A 204 -5.60 -7.46 0.62
CA GLU A 204 -5.19 -8.75 1.16
C GLU A 204 -6.28 -9.80 0.94
N HIS A 205 -5.87 -11.06 0.91
CA HIS A 205 -6.77 -12.20 0.84
C HIS A 205 -6.61 -13.16 2.04
N ASP A 206 -5.57 -13.00 2.86
CA ASP A 206 -5.48 -13.66 4.16
C ASP A 206 -6.36 -12.92 5.17
N MET A 207 -7.51 -13.52 5.49
CA MET A 207 -8.48 -12.93 6.40
C MET A 207 -7.92 -12.75 7.81
N ARG A 208 -6.92 -13.56 8.23
CA ARG A 208 -6.26 -13.41 9.53
C ARG A 208 -5.55 -12.07 9.61
N VAL A 209 -4.83 -11.71 8.54
CA VAL A 209 -4.13 -10.42 8.41
C VAL A 209 -5.13 -9.27 8.36
N VAL A 210 -6.17 -9.39 7.52
CA VAL A 210 -7.22 -8.37 7.36
C VAL A 210 -7.90 -8.07 8.69
N PHE A 211 -8.40 -9.08 9.39
CA PHE A 211 -9.12 -8.90 10.67
C PHE A 211 -8.22 -8.40 11.80
N HIS A 212 -6.92 -8.67 11.72
CA HIS A 212 -5.96 -8.18 12.71
C HIS A 212 -5.61 -6.71 12.53
N LEU A 213 -5.58 -6.23 11.29
CA LEU A 213 -5.07 -4.90 10.94
C LEU A 213 -6.17 -3.85 10.71
N ALA A 214 -7.26 -4.23 10.04
CA ALA A 214 -8.19 -3.25 9.48
C ALA A 214 -9.07 -2.58 10.54
N ASP A 215 -9.20 -1.26 10.46
CA ASP A 215 -10.26 -0.52 11.18
C ASP A 215 -11.59 -0.69 10.46
N ARG A 216 -11.58 -0.67 9.13
CA ARG A 216 -12.75 -0.93 8.26
C ARG A 216 -12.36 -1.74 7.03
N ILE A 217 -13.32 -2.47 6.51
CA ILE A 217 -13.16 -3.37 5.36
C ILE A 217 -14.17 -2.99 4.30
N MET A 218 -13.72 -2.87 3.05
CA MET A 218 -14.57 -2.81 1.85
C MET A 218 -14.47 -4.14 1.11
N VAL A 219 -15.60 -4.74 0.79
CA VAL A 219 -15.67 -5.98 0.01
C VAL A 219 -16.08 -5.64 -1.41
N LEU A 220 -15.25 -6.02 -2.37
CA LEU A 220 -15.55 -5.94 -3.79
C LEU A 220 -15.99 -7.31 -4.32
N ALA A 221 -17.02 -7.34 -5.15
CA ALA A 221 -17.44 -8.49 -5.93
C ALA A 221 -17.91 -8.01 -7.32
N GLU A 222 -17.49 -8.71 -8.37
CA GLU A 222 -17.89 -8.44 -9.76
C GLU A 222 -17.73 -6.96 -10.18
N GLY A 223 -16.66 -6.33 -9.69
CA GLY A 223 -16.33 -4.93 -9.97
C GLY A 223 -17.13 -3.90 -9.17
N ALA A 224 -18.04 -4.30 -8.30
CA ALA A 224 -18.86 -3.41 -7.48
C ALA A 224 -18.58 -3.60 -5.97
N MET A 225 -18.94 -2.60 -5.17
CA MET A 225 -18.90 -2.72 -3.72
C MET A 225 -20.08 -3.59 -3.25
N LEU A 226 -19.77 -4.72 -2.62
CA LEU A 226 -20.73 -5.64 -2.05
C LEU A 226 -21.13 -5.24 -0.63
N ALA A 227 -20.15 -4.90 0.19
CA ALA A 227 -20.34 -4.51 1.59
C ALA A 227 -19.20 -3.61 2.08
N GLU A 228 -19.47 -2.84 3.12
CA GLU A 228 -18.49 -2.05 3.85
C GLU A 228 -18.85 -2.05 5.34
N GLY A 229 -17.86 -2.22 6.20
CA GLY A 229 -18.07 -2.23 7.66
C GLY A 229 -16.79 -2.45 8.45
N THR A 230 -16.95 -2.57 9.76
CA THR A 230 -15.89 -3.03 10.66
C THR A 230 -15.63 -4.54 10.47
N PRO A 231 -14.48 -5.06 10.92
CA PRO A 231 -14.19 -6.49 10.81
C PRO A 231 -15.31 -7.40 11.35
N PRO A 232 -15.91 -7.15 12.56
CA PRO A 232 -17.03 -7.96 13.03
C PRO A 232 -18.29 -7.89 12.15
N GLU A 233 -18.61 -6.71 11.61
CA GLU A 233 -19.78 -6.53 10.73
C GLU A 233 -19.59 -7.30 9.41
N ILE A 234 -18.39 -7.26 8.84
CA ILE A 234 -18.07 -8.01 7.62
C ILE A 234 -18.06 -9.51 7.86
N ALA A 235 -17.53 -9.98 8.99
CA ALA A 235 -17.53 -11.40 9.34
C ALA A 235 -18.95 -11.98 9.48
N ALA A 236 -19.90 -11.17 9.99
CA ALA A 236 -21.30 -11.55 10.17
C ALA A 236 -22.17 -11.36 8.92
N ASN A 237 -21.64 -10.79 7.85
CA ASN A 237 -22.42 -10.46 6.65
C ASN A 237 -22.63 -11.68 5.76
N GLU A 238 -23.88 -12.13 5.64
CA GLU A 238 -24.25 -13.33 4.86
C GLU A 238 -23.92 -13.20 3.36
N MET A 239 -24.06 -12.01 2.77
CA MET A 239 -23.69 -11.78 1.36
C MET A 239 -22.19 -11.93 1.15
N VAL A 240 -21.37 -11.47 2.10
CA VAL A 240 -19.91 -11.62 2.05
C VAL A 240 -19.56 -13.10 2.18
N GLN A 241 -20.14 -13.81 3.15
CA GLN A 241 -19.91 -15.25 3.31
C GLN A 241 -20.28 -16.01 2.03
N ALA A 242 -21.43 -15.73 1.43
CA ALA A 242 -21.87 -16.36 0.18
C ALA A 242 -20.91 -16.05 -1.00
N ALA A 243 -20.38 -14.82 -1.11
CA ALA A 243 -19.43 -14.44 -2.16
C ALA A 243 -18.09 -15.20 -2.06
N TYR A 244 -17.67 -15.57 -0.85
CA TYR A 244 -16.46 -16.38 -0.63
C TYR A 244 -16.71 -17.89 -0.68
N LEU A 245 -17.87 -18.36 -0.21
CA LEU A 245 -18.24 -19.78 -0.17
C LEU A 245 -18.92 -20.25 -1.46
N GLY A 246 -19.61 -19.37 -2.17
CA GLY A 246 -20.42 -19.70 -3.35
C GLY A 246 -19.66 -20.07 -4.62
N LYS A 247 -18.33 -20.14 -4.59
CA LYS A 247 -17.49 -20.65 -5.70
C LYS A 247 -16.86 -22.03 -5.40
N ALA A 248 -17.30 -22.71 -4.37
CA ALA A 248 -16.87 -24.08 -4.01
C ALA A 248 -17.88 -25.15 -4.48
N ALA A 249 -18.55 -24.91 -5.62
CA ALA A 249 -19.41 -25.91 -6.29
C ALA A 249 -19.01 -26.07 -7.75
#